data_3ed47caf25357ad5ce19ce49cc67a300
#
_entry.id   3ed47caf25357ad5ce19ce49cc67a300
#
_cell.length_a   1.000
_cell.length_b   1.000
_cell.length_c   1.000
_cell.angle_alpha   90.00
_cell.angle_beta   90.00
_cell.angle_gamma   90.00
#
_symmetry.space_group_name_H-M   'P 1'
#
loop_
_entity.id
_entity.type
_entity.pdbx_description
1 polymer ?
#
loop_
_entity_poly.entity_id
_entity_poly.type
_entity_poly.pdbx_seq_one_letter_code
_entity_poly.pdbx_strand_id
1 'polypeptide(L)'
;LIADPREFVPTSKWDEGINAFLLNYSFTGSQDHDIDENRTENSEYANLRPGINIGAWRFRNYSTWNHDSDGQNSWDSAYTYVSRDIEFLKGQLIAGENNTPADVFDSISFKGVQISSDDDMLPDSMKGFAPVIRGVAKSSAQVTVEQNGYTIYKTNVPAGPFAINDLYPTGGSGDLYVTIKESDGSEQHFIVPYASVPVLQREGHLKYDLTVGRTRSSDTHSAQQNFAELTALYGLAGGVTAYGGIESTLSNDVYHAALIGTGLNLGDLGALSLDVTNSWSKIKAGDVVSDTLTGQSWRIRYSKDIQSTGTNFTVAGYRYSTKDYYALEDVLDTYSDNSHYDHVRNRTDLSLSQDIIYGSISLTLYNEDYWNDTHTTSLGIGYNNTWHNVSYGINYSYTLNADNTQDEDDDTEDSNDQQISINISIPLDAFMPSTYATYNMNSAKDGDITHTVGLNGTALAQKNLSWSVQEGYSSQEKATSGNVSATYNGTYADINGGYSYDNHMRRLNYGVQGGVLLHRNGLTLSQPMDDTIILVKAPGAAGVPVNNETGVDTDFRGYAVVPNASP
;
A
#
# COMPACT_ATOMS: atom_id res chain seq x y z
N LEU A 1 -29.46 0.74 -7.99
CA LEU A 1 -29.65 1.75 -6.91
C LEU A 1 -28.58 1.48 -5.86
N ILE A 2 -27.58 2.35 -5.82
CA ILE A 2 -26.55 2.32 -4.80
C ILE A 2 -27.04 3.25 -3.68
N ALA A 3 -27.38 2.67 -2.54
CA ALA A 3 -27.94 3.41 -1.40
C ALA A 3 -26.88 3.55 -0.30
N ASP A 4 -26.74 4.74 0.25
CA ASP A 4 -25.99 4.97 1.48
C ASP A 4 -26.84 4.48 2.65
N PRO A 5 -26.42 3.46 3.42
CA PRO A 5 -27.19 2.95 4.55
C PRO A 5 -27.54 4.01 5.59
N ARG A 6 -26.70 5.04 5.74
CA ARG A 6 -26.91 6.15 6.68
C ARG A 6 -28.14 6.98 6.37
N GLU A 7 -28.61 6.98 5.12
CA GLU A 7 -29.81 7.70 4.70
C GLU A 7 -31.10 6.93 4.99
N PHE A 8 -31.01 5.60 5.06
CA PHE A 8 -32.18 4.72 5.14
C PHE A 8 -32.35 4.05 6.51
N VAL A 9 -31.27 3.94 7.28
CA VAL A 9 -31.31 3.34 8.61
C VAL A 9 -31.40 4.47 9.65
N PRO A 10 -32.48 4.51 10.46
CA PRO A 10 -32.60 5.51 11.54
C PRO A 10 -31.40 5.41 12.50
N THR A 11 -30.92 6.56 12.98
CA THR A 11 -29.79 6.62 13.94
C THR A 11 -30.07 5.85 15.23
N SER A 12 -31.32 5.70 15.61
CA SER A 12 -31.76 4.91 16.77
C SER A 12 -31.46 3.41 16.64
N LYS A 13 -31.20 2.93 15.42
CA LYS A 13 -30.84 1.53 15.12
C LYS A 13 -29.33 1.33 14.90
N TRP A 14 -28.56 2.40 14.94
CA TRP A 14 -27.10 2.30 14.84
C TRP A 14 -26.53 1.77 16.15
N ASP A 15 -25.66 0.79 16.02
CA ASP A 15 -24.97 0.18 17.15
C ASP A 15 -23.48 0.49 17.04
N GLU A 16 -22.92 1.03 18.10
CA GLU A 16 -21.48 1.35 18.16
C GLU A 16 -20.62 0.15 18.50
N GLY A 17 -21.23 -1.01 18.69
CA GLY A 17 -20.55 -2.25 19.05
C GLY A 17 -20.19 -2.32 20.54
N ILE A 18 -19.45 -3.36 20.88
CA ILE A 18 -19.04 -3.62 22.27
C ILE A 18 -17.76 -2.86 22.62
N ASN A 19 -17.60 -2.54 23.91
CA ASN A 19 -16.32 -2.06 24.41
C ASN A 19 -15.29 -3.19 24.33
N ALA A 20 -14.14 -2.89 23.77
CA ALA A 20 -13.10 -3.86 23.56
C ALA A 20 -11.71 -3.24 23.47
N PHE A 21 -10.69 -4.00 23.81
CA PHE A 21 -9.31 -3.73 23.45
C PHE A 21 -8.92 -4.66 22.31
N LEU A 22 -8.32 -4.10 21.26
CA LEU A 22 -7.87 -4.85 20.08
C LEU A 22 -6.36 -4.68 19.92
N LEU A 23 -5.71 -5.73 19.50
CA LEU A 23 -4.31 -5.67 19.08
C LEU A 23 -4.14 -6.52 17.83
N ASN A 24 -3.79 -5.89 16.72
CA ASN A 24 -3.20 -6.60 15.60
C ASN A 24 -1.69 -6.54 15.70
N TYR A 25 -1.04 -7.66 15.52
CA TYR A 25 0.41 -7.75 15.53
C TYR A 25 0.92 -8.53 14.32
N SER A 26 2.07 -8.16 13.86
CA SER A 26 2.83 -8.89 12.85
C SER A 26 4.30 -8.83 13.26
N PHE A 27 4.92 -9.98 13.38
CA PHE A 27 6.34 -10.09 13.67
C PHE A 27 7.00 -10.89 12.55
N THR A 28 8.10 -10.37 12.00
CA THR A 28 8.90 -11.02 10.97
C THR A 28 10.36 -10.95 11.38
N GLY A 29 11.04 -12.07 11.31
CA GLY A 29 12.46 -12.14 11.61
C GLY A 29 13.22 -12.90 10.55
N SER A 30 14.49 -12.59 10.37
CA SER A 30 15.40 -13.33 9.51
C SER A 30 16.78 -13.44 10.13
N GLN A 31 17.41 -14.58 9.91
CA GLN A 31 18.81 -14.80 10.20
C GLN A 31 19.51 -15.03 8.87
N ASP A 32 20.34 -14.09 8.47
CA ASP A 32 21.05 -14.09 7.20
C ASP A 32 22.53 -14.36 7.46
N HIS A 33 23.07 -15.41 6.81
CA HIS A 33 24.48 -15.65 6.79
C HIS A 33 25.03 -15.25 5.43
N ASP A 34 25.79 -14.16 5.40
CA ASP A 34 26.52 -13.71 4.22
C ASP A 34 27.77 -14.56 4.02
N ILE A 35 27.78 -15.33 2.93
CA ILE A 35 28.86 -16.27 2.64
C ILE A 35 30.11 -15.51 2.18
N ASP A 36 29.95 -14.42 1.44
CA ASP A 36 31.06 -13.65 0.88
C ASP A 36 31.86 -12.94 1.98
N GLU A 37 31.18 -12.37 2.97
CA GLU A 37 31.80 -11.69 4.11
C GLU A 37 31.95 -12.58 5.35
N ASN A 38 31.43 -13.81 5.31
CA ASN A 38 31.38 -14.75 6.43
C ASN A 38 30.83 -14.11 7.72
N ARG A 39 29.71 -13.39 7.59
CA ARG A 39 29.06 -12.65 8.67
C ARG A 39 27.61 -13.07 8.78
N THR A 40 27.14 -13.28 10.00
CA THR A 40 25.73 -13.56 10.30
C THR A 40 25.05 -12.31 10.79
N GLU A 41 23.95 -11.94 10.17
CA GLU A 41 23.11 -10.81 10.54
C GLU A 41 21.71 -11.28 10.90
N ASN A 42 21.17 -10.71 11.98
CA ASN A 42 19.78 -10.90 12.37
C ASN A 42 19.01 -9.61 12.11
N SER A 43 17.81 -9.76 11.57
CA SER A 43 16.90 -8.65 11.31
C SER A 43 15.52 -9.00 11.83
N GLU A 44 14.89 -8.10 12.56
CA GLU A 44 13.58 -8.28 13.14
C GLU A 44 12.72 -7.06 12.88
N TYR A 45 11.47 -7.30 12.56
CA TYR A 45 10.48 -6.27 12.29
C TYR A 45 9.18 -6.64 13.01
N ALA A 46 8.61 -5.68 13.70
CA ALA A 46 7.29 -5.82 14.29
C ALA A 46 6.38 -4.67 13.88
N ASN A 47 5.14 -4.99 13.64
CA ASN A 47 4.06 -4.05 13.36
C ASN A 47 2.98 -4.29 14.41
N LEU A 48 2.66 -3.26 15.19
CA LEU A 48 1.65 -3.30 16.24
C LEU A 48 0.57 -2.29 15.93
N ARG A 49 -0.67 -2.72 15.92
CA ARG A 49 -1.85 -1.89 15.71
C ARG A 49 -2.83 -2.04 16.87
N PRO A 50 -2.53 -1.44 18.03
CA PRO A 50 -3.45 -1.47 19.16
C PRO A 50 -4.66 -0.56 18.90
N GLY A 51 -5.79 -0.96 19.45
CA GLY A 51 -7.03 -0.19 19.38
C GLY A 51 -7.86 -0.37 20.63
N ILE A 52 -8.59 0.65 21.03
CA ILE A 52 -9.52 0.63 22.15
C ILE A 52 -10.84 1.22 21.69
N ASN A 53 -11.91 0.47 21.88
CA ASN A 53 -13.28 0.93 21.61
C ASN A 53 -14.00 1.11 22.95
N ILE A 54 -14.42 2.33 23.24
CA ILE A 54 -15.22 2.67 24.43
C ILE A 54 -16.40 3.54 23.99
N GLY A 55 -17.59 2.99 23.97
CA GLY A 55 -18.78 3.69 23.45
C GLY A 55 -18.55 4.12 21.99
N ALA A 56 -18.74 5.40 21.72
CA ALA A 56 -18.51 5.99 20.40
C ALA A 56 -17.04 6.29 20.11
N TRP A 57 -16.18 6.25 21.12
CA TRP A 57 -14.78 6.59 20.98
C TRP A 57 -13.94 5.42 20.49
N ARG A 58 -13.02 5.73 19.57
CA ARG A 58 -12.05 4.79 19.02
C ARG A 58 -10.64 5.35 19.18
N PHE A 59 -9.79 4.62 19.89
CA PHE A 59 -8.35 4.88 19.91
C PHE A 59 -7.66 3.94 18.92
N ARG A 60 -6.75 4.46 18.12
CA ARG A 60 -5.99 3.68 17.14
C ARG A 60 -4.54 4.13 17.12
N ASN A 61 -3.65 3.16 17.01
CA ASN A 61 -2.22 3.37 16.83
C ASN A 61 -1.68 2.40 15.78
N TYR A 62 -0.70 2.83 15.06
CA TYR A 62 0.05 2.02 14.11
C TYR A 62 1.53 2.25 14.36
N SER A 63 2.18 1.32 15.05
CA SER A 63 3.60 1.41 15.42
C SER A 63 4.38 0.33 14.73
N THR A 64 5.60 0.65 14.33
CA THR A 64 6.56 -0.28 13.75
C THR A 64 7.85 -0.28 14.54
N TRP A 65 8.46 -1.45 14.64
CA TRP A 65 9.73 -1.64 15.31
C TRP A 65 10.68 -2.39 14.39
N ASN A 66 11.88 -1.86 14.22
CA ASN A 66 12.96 -2.48 13.48
C ASN A 66 14.15 -2.70 14.41
N HIS A 67 14.76 -3.86 14.29
CA HIS A 67 16.00 -4.21 14.97
C HIS A 67 16.93 -4.93 14.01
N ASP A 68 18.19 -4.53 13.94
CA ASP A 68 19.22 -5.19 13.14
C ASP A 68 20.44 -5.60 13.98
N SER A 69 21.37 -6.35 13.37
CA SER A 69 22.57 -6.86 14.04
C SER A 69 23.54 -5.77 14.47
N ASP A 70 23.46 -4.58 13.87
CA ASP A 70 24.29 -3.45 14.23
C ASP A 70 23.80 -2.76 15.52
N GLY A 71 22.77 -3.34 16.15
CA GLY A 71 22.19 -2.86 17.41
C GLY A 71 21.29 -1.64 17.23
N GLN A 72 20.92 -1.30 16.00
CA GLN A 72 19.99 -0.21 15.73
C GLN A 72 18.56 -0.69 16.02
N ASN A 73 17.95 -0.02 16.99
CA ASN A 73 16.53 -0.13 17.28
C ASN A 73 15.84 1.14 16.83
N SER A 74 14.75 1.00 16.10
CA SER A 74 13.90 2.13 15.75
C SER A 74 12.44 1.82 16.03
N TRP A 75 11.77 2.74 16.71
CA TRP A 75 10.33 2.74 16.89
C TRP A 75 9.74 3.93 16.16
N ASP A 76 8.80 3.69 15.26
CA ASP A 76 8.09 4.73 14.53
C ASP A 76 6.59 4.56 14.73
N SER A 77 5.88 5.68 14.80
CA SER A 77 4.42 5.70 14.81
C SER A 77 3.94 6.30 13.48
N ALA A 78 3.26 5.50 12.67
CA ALA A 78 2.63 6.00 11.45
C ALA A 78 1.45 6.90 11.80
N TYR A 79 0.65 6.51 12.79
CA TYR A 79 -0.40 7.35 13.36
C TYR A 79 -0.76 6.93 14.78
N THR A 80 -1.28 7.88 15.53
CA THR A 80 -1.91 7.67 16.85
C THR A 80 -3.02 8.67 17.00
N TYR A 81 -4.27 8.23 17.07
CA TYR A 81 -5.40 9.12 17.17
C TYR A 81 -6.54 8.55 17.98
N VAL A 82 -7.42 9.43 18.44
CA VAL A 82 -8.76 9.11 18.89
C VAL A 82 -9.77 9.61 17.86
N SER A 83 -10.81 8.85 17.62
CA SER A 83 -11.85 9.19 16.68
C SER A 83 -13.24 8.97 17.25
N ARG A 84 -14.21 9.71 16.74
CA ARG A 84 -15.60 9.57 17.08
C ARG A 84 -16.46 9.97 15.89
N ASP A 85 -17.52 9.21 15.64
CA ASP A 85 -18.55 9.59 14.68
C ASP A 85 -19.39 10.74 15.20
N ILE A 86 -19.66 11.70 14.31
CA ILE A 86 -20.53 12.82 14.57
C ILE A 86 -21.74 12.70 13.63
N GLU A 87 -22.87 12.25 14.19
CA GLU A 87 -24.05 11.88 13.40
C GLU A 87 -24.63 13.03 12.58
N PHE A 88 -24.76 14.22 13.19
CA PHE A 88 -25.37 15.35 12.49
C PHE A 88 -24.51 15.91 11.35
N LEU A 89 -23.21 15.67 11.36
CA LEU A 89 -22.29 16.03 10.28
C LEU A 89 -22.10 14.90 9.27
N LYS A 90 -22.65 13.71 9.52
CA LYS A 90 -22.40 12.47 8.75
C LYS A 90 -20.92 12.23 8.56
N GLY A 91 -20.15 12.47 9.59
CA GLY A 91 -18.72 12.52 9.55
C GLY A 91 -18.07 12.01 10.81
N GLN A 92 -16.77 12.20 10.87
CA GLN A 92 -15.89 11.67 11.88
C GLN A 92 -14.96 12.78 12.39
N LEU A 93 -14.81 12.84 13.71
CA LEU A 93 -13.77 13.65 14.36
C LEU A 93 -12.56 12.78 14.64
N ILE A 94 -11.38 13.25 14.24
CA ILE A 94 -10.10 12.61 14.55
C ILE A 94 -9.22 13.64 15.25
N ALA A 95 -8.64 13.26 16.37
CA ALA A 95 -7.68 14.07 17.11
C ALA A 95 -6.41 13.26 17.37
N GLY A 96 -5.27 13.79 16.96
CA GLY A 96 -3.96 13.17 17.09
C GLY A 96 -3.18 13.17 15.78
N GLU A 97 -2.52 12.08 15.49
CA GLU A 97 -1.66 11.90 14.32
C GLU A 97 -2.41 11.12 13.24
N ASN A 98 -2.51 11.67 12.05
CA ASN A 98 -3.16 11.04 10.90
C ASN A 98 -2.64 11.65 9.60
N ASN A 99 -3.26 11.29 8.48
CA ASN A 99 -2.95 11.81 7.16
C ASN A 99 -4.17 12.50 6.55
N THR A 100 -3.96 13.58 5.81
CA THR A 100 -5.03 14.21 5.04
C THR A 100 -5.40 13.34 3.84
N PRO A 101 -6.67 13.43 3.35
CA PRO A 101 -7.08 12.71 2.14
C PRO A 101 -6.28 13.14 0.91
N ALA A 102 -6.04 12.20 0.00
CA ALA A 102 -5.26 12.42 -1.22
C ALA A 102 -6.11 12.73 -2.46
N ASP A 103 -7.42 12.88 -2.33
CA ASP A 103 -8.33 13.03 -3.47
C ASP A 103 -8.35 14.45 -4.06
N VAL A 104 -8.09 15.48 -3.27
CA VAL A 104 -8.01 16.88 -3.73
C VAL A 104 -6.56 17.36 -3.73
N PHE A 105 -5.94 17.50 -2.58
CA PHE A 105 -4.51 17.78 -2.44
C PHE A 105 -3.72 16.51 -2.18
N ASP A 106 -2.41 16.56 -2.36
CA ASP A 106 -1.53 15.49 -1.93
C ASP A 106 -1.66 15.28 -0.41
N SER A 107 -1.62 14.03 0.01
CA SER A 107 -1.76 13.66 1.42
C SER A 107 -0.60 14.22 2.26
N ILE A 108 -0.93 14.80 3.40
CA ILE A 108 0.01 15.36 4.37
C ILE A 108 -0.13 14.59 5.68
N SER A 109 0.98 14.09 6.19
CA SER A 109 1.03 13.54 7.55
C SER A 109 1.03 14.68 8.57
N PHE A 110 0.14 14.62 9.54
CA PHE A 110 -0.06 15.71 10.50
C PHE A 110 -0.32 15.22 11.92
N LYS A 111 -0.17 16.15 12.87
CA LYS A 111 -0.63 16.03 14.25
C LYS A 111 -1.56 17.20 14.54
N GLY A 112 -2.82 16.90 14.83
CA GLY A 112 -3.82 17.93 15.04
C GLY A 112 -5.23 17.39 15.11
N VAL A 113 -6.18 18.14 14.57
CA VAL A 113 -7.60 17.82 14.57
C VAL A 113 -8.12 17.80 13.14
N GLN A 114 -8.93 16.80 12.83
CA GLN A 114 -9.55 16.61 11.53
C GLN A 114 -11.04 16.29 11.72
N ILE A 115 -11.88 16.96 10.93
CA ILE A 115 -13.30 16.65 10.80
C ILE A 115 -13.53 16.32 9.33
N SER A 116 -14.02 15.12 9.06
CA SER A 116 -14.22 14.65 7.69
C SER A 116 -15.50 13.84 7.58
N SER A 117 -16.05 13.79 6.36
CA SER A 117 -17.14 12.87 6.06
C SER A 117 -16.64 11.42 6.18
N ASP A 118 -17.50 10.54 6.67
CA ASP A 118 -17.21 9.13 6.82
C ASP A 118 -17.84 8.35 5.66
N ASP A 119 -17.00 7.72 4.83
CA ASP A 119 -17.40 6.93 3.67
C ASP A 119 -17.31 5.42 3.93
N ASP A 120 -17.00 4.98 5.15
CA ASP A 120 -16.84 3.55 5.49
C ASP A 120 -18.12 2.74 5.27
N MET A 121 -19.26 3.39 5.40
CA MET A 121 -20.59 2.79 5.18
C MET A 121 -20.99 2.73 3.70
N LEU A 122 -20.19 3.28 2.80
CA LEU A 122 -20.48 3.20 1.38
C LEU A 122 -20.23 1.79 0.84
N PRO A 123 -20.98 1.35 -0.19
CA PRO A 123 -20.65 0.11 -0.89
C PRO A 123 -19.23 0.11 -1.45
N ASP A 124 -18.59 -1.05 -1.50
CA ASP A 124 -17.21 -1.19 -1.97
C ASP A 124 -16.98 -0.64 -3.38
N SER A 125 -18.01 -0.70 -4.24
CA SER A 125 -17.96 -0.13 -5.59
C SER A 125 -17.82 1.39 -5.63
N MET A 126 -18.09 2.07 -4.52
CA MET A 126 -17.98 3.52 -4.36
C MET A 126 -16.74 3.94 -3.55
N LYS A 127 -16.04 2.97 -2.96
CA LYS A 127 -14.78 3.21 -2.26
C LYS A 127 -13.63 3.26 -3.25
N GLY A 128 -12.55 3.93 -2.89
CA GLY A 128 -11.34 3.99 -3.70
C GLY A 128 -10.68 2.61 -3.86
N PHE A 129 -9.79 2.49 -4.83
CA PHE A 129 -9.06 1.28 -5.16
C PHE A 129 -7.75 1.19 -4.37
N ALA A 130 -7.50 0.03 -3.75
CA ALA A 130 -6.22 -0.26 -3.11
C ALA A 130 -5.29 -0.93 -4.13
N PRO A 131 -4.09 -0.37 -4.39
CA PRO A 131 -3.18 -0.95 -5.37
C PRO A 131 -2.60 -2.28 -4.87
N VAL A 132 -2.39 -3.21 -5.79
CA VAL A 132 -1.62 -4.42 -5.58
C VAL A 132 -0.17 -4.14 -5.93
N ILE A 133 0.76 -4.46 -5.04
CA ILE A 133 2.19 -4.33 -5.31
C ILE A 133 2.64 -5.57 -6.07
N ARG A 134 3.11 -5.39 -7.30
CA ARG A 134 3.65 -6.45 -8.14
C ARG A 134 5.10 -6.15 -8.48
N GLY A 135 5.93 -7.17 -8.44
CA GLY A 135 7.33 -7.05 -8.81
C GLY A 135 7.94 -8.40 -9.13
N VAL A 136 9.21 -8.38 -9.50
CA VAL A 136 10.00 -9.58 -9.79
C VAL A 136 11.27 -9.52 -8.96
N ALA A 137 11.47 -10.52 -8.10
CA ALA A 137 12.69 -10.69 -7.33
C ALA A 137 13.67 -11.58 -8.12
N LYS A 138 14.93 -11.16 -8.21
CA LYS A 138 15.99 -11.93 -8.89
C LYS A 138 16.47 -13.11 -8.05
N SER A 139 16.41 -12.95 -6.74
CA SER A 139 16.82 -13.92 -5.74
C SER A 139 15.81 -13.94 -4.61
N SER A 140 16.06 -14.72 -3.56
CA SER A 140 15.31 -14.58 -2.32
C SER A 140 15.53 -13.18 -1.75
N ALA A 141 14.50 -12.38 -1.71
CA ALA A 141 14.59 -10.94 -1.46
C ALA A 141 13.71 -10.51 -0.29
N GLN A 142 14.04 -9.36 0.27
CA GLN A 142 13.24 -8.67 1.26
C GLN A 142 12.55 -7.48 0.61
N VAL A 143 11.23 -7.41 0.73
CA VAL A 143 10.41 -6.32 0.20
C VAL A 143 9.97 -5.42 1.36
N THR A 144 10.30 -4.14 1.25
CA THR A 144 9.91 -3.10 2.20
C THR A 144 9.01 -2.09 1.50
N VAL A 145 7.89 -1.75 2.13
CA VAL A 145 6.93 -0.78 1.61
C VAL A 145 6.85 0.40 2.57
N GLU A 146 7.09 1.59 2.03
CA GLU A 146 6.98 2.85 2.77
C GLU A 146 5.85 3.71 2.21
N GLN A 147 5.15 4.40 3.09
CA GLN A 147 4.11 5.37 2.75
C GLN A 147 4.26 6.58 3.65
N ASN A 148 4.25 7.78 3.07
CA ASN A 148 4.48 9.04 3.81
C ASN A 148 5.76 9.03 4.66
N GLY A 149 6.81 8.33 4.21
CA GLY A 149 8.08 8.20 4.91
C GLY A 149 8.11 7.17 6.03
N TYR A 150 7.02 6.46 6.28
CA TYR A 150 6.94 5.41 7.30
C TYR A 150 6.90 4.02 6.67
N THR A 151 7.68 3.08 7.21
CA THR A 151 7.59 1.67 6.81
C THR A 151 6.26 1.10 7.30
N ILE A 152 5.43 0.64 6.37
CA ILE A 152 4.13 0.07 6.68
C ILE A 152 4.08 -1.46 6.50
N TYR A 153 4.99 -2.02 5.74
CA TYR A 153 5.02 -3.46 5.46
C TYR A 153 6.43 -3.92 5.12
N LYS A 154 6.78 -5.12 5.58
CA LYS A 154 8.06 -5.76 5.29
C LYS A 154 7.86 -7.28 5.22
N THR A 155 8.29 -7.89 4.14
CA THR A 155 8.14 -9.33 3.93
C THR A 155 9.32 -9.90 3.16
N ASN A 156 9.48 -11.22 3.23
CA ASN A 156 10.44 -11.95 2.42
C ASN A 156 9.70 -12.66 1.29
N VAL A 157 10.25 -12.58 0.10
CA VAL A 157 9.69 -13.19 -1.10
C VAL A 157 10.72 -14.11 -1.75
N PRO A 158 10.31 -15.25 -2.35
CA PRO A 158 11.20 -16.08 -3.13
C PRO A 158 11.58 -15.42 -4.45
N ALA A 159 12.59 -15.94 -5.13
CA ALA A 159 12.93 -15.52 -6.48
C ALA A 159 11.74 -15.71 -7.43
N GLY A 160 11.53 -14.76 -8.29
CA GLY A 160 10.47 -14.76 -9.29
C GLY A 160 9.43 -13.65 -9.07
N PRO A 161 8.33 -13.68 -9.85
CA PRO A 161 7.25 -12.71 -9.70
C PRO A 161 6.56 -12.85 -8.35
N PHE A 162 6.21 -11.72 -7.74
CA PHE A 162 5.43 -11.67 -6.53
C PHE A 162 4.30 -10.64 -6.63
N ALA A 163 3.27 -10.80 -5.84
CA ALA A 163 2.18 -9.85 -5.66
C ALA A 163 1.85 -9.72 -4.18
N ILE A 164 1.80 -8.50 -3.68
CA ILE A 164 1.39 -8.17 -2.31
C ILE A 164 0.01 -7.53 -2.38
N ASN A 165 -0.98 -8.21 -1.86
CA ASN A 165 -2.38 -7.79 -1.87
C ASN A 165 -3.01 -7.73 -0.47
N ASP A 166 -2.23 -8.00 0.57
CA ASP A 166 -2.64 -8.07 1.96
C ASP A 166 -2.15 -6.90 2.81
N LEU A 167 -1.81 -5.79 2.17
CA LEU A 167 -1.49 -4.56 2.88
C LEU A 167 -2.68 -4.09 3.71
N TYR A 168 -2.40 -3.74 4.96
CA TYR A 168 -3.41 -3.08 5.77
C TYR A 168 -3.73 -1.71 5.19
N PRO A 169 -5.01 -1.40 4.91
CA PRO A 169 -5.39 -0.12 4.33
C PRO A 169 -5.00 1.03 5.25
N THR A 170 -4.20 1.96 4.76
CA THR A 170 -3.79 3.17 5.49
C THR A 170 -4.56 4.41 5.02
N GLY A 171 -5.78 4.20 4.53
CA GLY A 171 -6.74 5.27 4.32
C GLY A 171 -6.48 6.22 3.15
N GLY A 172 -5.91 5.76 2.04
CA GLY A 172 -5.73 6.61 0.85
C GLY A 172 -4.63 7.65 0.99
N SER A 173 -3.61 7.35 1.75
CA SER A 173 -2.63 8.29 2.28
C SER A 173 -1.37 8.44 1.44
N GLY A 174 -1.45 8.32 0.13
CA GLY A 174 -0.31 8.61 -0.74
C GLY A 174 0.31 7.39 -1.40
N ASP A 175 1.35 7.63 -2.16
CA ASP A 175 2.02 6.60 -2.96
C ASP A 175 2.80 5.62 -2.10
N LEU A 176 2.96 4.41 -2.62
CA LEU A 176 3.74 3.35 -1.99
C LEU A 176 5.14 3.31 -2.60
N TYR A 177 6.15 3.45 -1.77
CA TYR A 177 7.56 3.34 -2.17
C TYR A 177 8.05 1.94 -1.82
N VAL A 178 8.39 1.16 -2.83
CA VAL A 178 8.76 -0.24 -2.69
C VAL A 178 10.26 -0.41 -2.90
N THR A 179 10.91 -1.09 -1.97
CA THR A 179 12.32 -1.47 -2.07
C THR A 179 12.42 -2.99 -2.06
N ILE A 180 13.06 -3.56 -3.06
CA ILE A 180 13.41 -4.98 -3.12
C ILE A 180 14.91 -5.10 -2.85
N LYS A 181 15.27 -5.70 -1.71
CA LYS A 181 16.65 -5.99 -1.37
C LYS A 181 16.98 -7.45 -1.70
N GLU A 182 17.83 -7.64 -2.69
CA GLU A 182 18.24 -8.96 -3.15
C GLU A 182 19.26 -9.61 -2.21
N SER A 183 19.51 -10.91 -2.39
CA SER A 183 20.46 -11.67 -1.56
C SER A 183 21.91 -11.20 -1.69
N ASP A 184 22.29 -10.61 -2.82
CA ASP A 184 23.60 -10.02 -3.04
C ASP A 184 23.77 -8.61 -2.45
N GLY A 185 22.71 -8.07 -1.82
CA GLY A 185 22.69 -6.74 -1.24
C GLY A 185 22.27 -5.65 -2.21
N SER A 186 22.10 -5.94 -3.50
CA SER A 186 21.58 -4.98 -4.47
C SER A 186 20.13 -4.63 -4.17
N GLU A 187 19.76 -3.39 -4.45
CA GLU A 187 18.41 -2.88 -4.19
C GLU A 187 17.76 -2.41 -5.49
N GLN A 188 16.46 -2.64 -5.59
CA GLN A 188 15.59 -2.16 -6.64
C GLN A 188 14.49 -1.33 -5.99
N HIS A 189 14.25 -0.13 -6.52
CA HIS A 189 13.25 0.81 -6.01
C HIS A 189 12.22 1.11 -7.09
N PHE A 190 10.95 1.10 -6.71
CA PHE A 190 9.88 1.55 -7.59
C PHE A 190 8.73 2.14 -6.79
N ILE A 191 7.87 2.91 -7.48
CA ILE A 191 6.72 3.57 -6.90
C ILE A 191 5.46 2.91 -7.44
N VAL A 192 4.56 2.53 -6.52
CA VAL A 192 3.20 2.14 -6.85
C VAL A 192 2.29 3.30 -6.49
N PRO A 193 1.74 4.02 -7.49
CA PRO A 193 0.87 5.14 -7.20
C PRO A 193 -0.39 4.63 -6.49
N TYR A 194 -0.80 5.34 -5.46
CA TYR A 194 -2.14 5.14 -4.92
C TYR A 194 -3.10 5.58 -6.00
N ALA A 195 -3.81 4.62 -6.61
CA ALA A 195 -4.66 4.90 -7.75
C ALA A 195 -5.72 5.93 -7.38
N SER A 196 -5.50 7.17 -7.79
CA SER A 196 -6.47 8.23 -7.60
C SER A 196 -7.62 8.04 -8.59
N VAL A 197 -8.72 7.50 -8.10
CA VAL A 197 -9.96 7.42 -8.84
C VAL A 197 -10.48 8.84 -9.06
N PRO A 198 -11.03 9.18 -10.24
CA PRO A 198 -11.69 10.45 -10.46
C PRO A 198 -12.73 10.73 -9.38
N VAL A 199 -12.80 11.96 -8.96
CA VAL A 199 -13.64 12.37 -7.86
C VAL A 199 -15.08 12.49 -8.34
N LEU A 200 -15.92 11.55 -7.93
CA LEU A 200 -17.35 11.58 -8.21
C LEU A 200 -18.14 11.46 -6.92
N GLN A 201 -19.20 12.27 -6.82
CA GLN A 201 -20.17 12.20 -5.76
C GLN A 201 -21.58 12.05 -6.33
N ARG A 202 -22.41 11.32 -5.62
CA ARG A 202 -23.83 11.23 -5.93
C ARG A 202 -24.50 12.59 -5.79
N GLU A 203 -25.54 12.86 -6.59
CA GLU A 203 -26.30 14.11 -6.52
C GLU A 203 -26.74 14.41 -5.08
N GLY A 204 -26.42 15.62 -4.62
CA GLY A 204 -26.75 16.08 -3.28
C GLY A 204 -25.84 15.57 -2.15
N HIS A 205 -24.88 14.71 -2.44
CA HIS A 205 -23.94 14.22 -1.44
C HIS A 205 -22.71 15.13 -1.34
N LEU A 206 -22.37 15.52 -0.12
CA LEU A 206 -21.21 16.34 0.21
C LEU A 206 -20.14 15.47 0.90
N LYS A 207 -18.96 15.41 0.31
CA LYS A 207 -17.74 14.91 0.96
C LYS A 207 -16.88 16.10 1.34
N TYR A 208 -16.45 16.15 2.58
CA TYR A 208 -15.66 17.26 3.09
C TYR A 208 -14.55 16.78 4.02
N ASP A 209 -13.52 17.59 4.15
CA ASP A 209 -12.45 17.42 5.11
C ASP A 209 -11.94 18.78 5.57
N LEU A 210 -11.85 18.96 6.87
CA LEU A 210 -11.20 20.11 7.50
C LEU A 210 -10.12 19.58 8.42
N THR A 211 -8.88 19.95 8.17
CA THR A 211 -7.73 19.55 8.98
C THR A 211 -6.98 20.79 9.43
N VAL A 212 -6.68 20.85 10.72
CA VAL A 212 -5.82 21.88 11.33
C VAL A 212 -4.79 21.16 12.18
N GLY A 213 -3.53 21.41 11.93
CA GLY A 213 -2.48 20.75 12.68
C GLY A 213 -1.08 21.19 12.27
N ARG A 214 -0.11 20.40 12.70
CA ARG A 214 1.30 20.56 12.37
C ARG A 214 1.75 19.39 11.50
N THR A 215 2.49 19.69 10.44
CA THR A 215 3.05 18.65 9.57
C THR A 215 3.99 17.73 10.34
N ARG A 216 4.01 16.46 10.00
CA ARG A 216 4.88 15.43 10.58
C ARG A 216 5.80 14.86 9.51
N SER A 217 7.00 14.49 9.92
CA SER A 217 7.93 13.70 9.10
C SER A 217 8.64 12.67 9.98
N SER A 218 8.95 11.51 9.39
CA SER A 218 9.83 10.50 10.01
C SER A 218 11.27 10.99 10.12
N ASP A 219 11.68 11.96 9.30
CA ASP A 219 13.00 12.58 9.35
C ASP A 219 12.99 13.74 10.36
N THR A 220 13.82 13.64 11.40
CA THR A 220 13.97 14.68 12.43
C THR A 220 14.59 15.96 11.91
N HIS A 221 15.23 15.95 10.75
CA HIS A 221 15.83 17.11 10.09
C HIS A 221 14.86 17.86 9.17
N SER A 222 13.68 17.32 8.93
CA SER A 222 12.65 17.95 8.10
C SER A 222 12.00 19.12 8.83
N ALA A 223 11.78 20.20 8.08
CA ALA A 223 11.04 21.35 8.57
C ALA A 223 9.55 20.99 8.76
N GLN A 224 8.94 21.56 9.79
CA GLN A 224 7.54 21.35 10.13
C GLN A 224 6.84 22.71 10.27
N GLN A 225 5.58 22.75 9.84
CA GLN A 225 4.75 23.97 9.88
C GLN A 225 3.35 23.65 10.37
N ASN A 226 2.75 24.61 11.07
CA ASN A 226 1.32 24.59 11.33
C ASN A 226 0.58 24.93 10.05
N PHE A 227 -0.48 24.19 9.75
CA PHE A 227 -1.27 24.36 8.54
C PHE A 227 -2.76 24.11 8.77
N ALA A 228 -3.57 24.58 7.83
CA ALA A 228 -4.97 24.25 7.72
C ALA A 228 -5.27 23.84 6.26
N GLU A 229 -6.13 22.85 6.10
CA GLU A 229 -6.62 22.38 4.83
C GLU A 229 -8.12 22.17 4.89
N LEU A 230 -8.84 22.72 3.92
CA LEU A 230 -10.27 22.50 3.75
C LEU A 230 -10.51 22.01 2.33
N THR A 231 -11.21 20.89 2.20
CA THR A 231 -11.64 20.35 0.91
C THR A 231 -13.13 20.02 0.94
N ALA A 232 -13.78 20.16 -0.19
CA ALA A 232 -15.19 19.85 -0.35
C ALA A 232 -15.46 19.33 -1.76
N LEU A 233 -16.32 18.31 -1.84
CA LEU A 233 -16.75 17.66 -3.06
C LEU A 233 -18.27 17.51 -3.01
N TYR A 234 -18.96 18.09 -3.97
CA TYR A 234 -20.42 18.10 -4.00
C TYR A 234 -20.97 17.57 -5.32
N GLY A 235 -21.89 16.61 -5.22
CA GLY A 235 -22.59 16.04 -6.37
C GLY A 235 -23.69 16.97 -6.88
N LEU A 236 -23.58 17.36 -8.15
CA LEU A 236 -24.57 18.12 -8.89
C LEU A 236 -25.43 17.19 -9.75
N ALA A 237 -26.49 17.76 -10.35
CA ALA A 237 -27.33 17.03 -11.29
C ALA A 237 -26.56 16.68 -12.58
N GLY A 238 -26.96 15.58 -13.25
CA GLY A 238 -26.39 15.19 -14.54
C GLY A 238 -25.04 14.49 -14.46
N GLY A 239 -24.69 13.91 -13.31
CA GLY A 239 -23.43 13.19 -13.15
C GLY A 239 -22.19 14.08 -13.02
N VAL A 240 -22.38 15.34 -12.65
CA VAL A 240 -21.32 16.32 -12.43
C VAL A 240 -21.00 16.46 -10.96
N THR A 241 -19.72 16.46 -10.61
CA THR A 241 -19.25 16.76 -9.26
C THR A 241 -18.40 18.03 -9.31
N ALA A 242 -18.70 19.00 -8.46
CA ALA A 242 -17.84 20.15 -8.24
C ALA A 242 -16.99 19.92 -7.01
N TYR A 243 -15.71 20.22 -7.07
CA TYR A 243 -14.84 20.11 -5.92
C TYR A 243 -13.80 21.21 -5.86
N GLY A 244 -13.28 21.42 -4.68
CA GLY A 244 -12.25 22.41 -4.47
C GLY A 244 -11.67 22.32 -3.07
N GLY A 245 -10.66 23.12 -2.84
CA GLY A 245 -9.99 23.18 -1.56
C GLY A 245 -9.02 24.33 -1.44
N ILE A 246 -8.66 24.60 -0.19
CA ILE A 246 -7.63 25.57 0.18
C ILE A 246 -6.68 24.93 1.19
N GLU A 247 -5.43 25.33 1.13
CA GLU A 247 -4.37 24.85 2.01
C GLU A 247 -3.45 26.01 2.33
N SER A 248 -3.13 26.22 3.59
CA SER A 248 -2.31 27.35 4.03
C SER A 248 -1.48 27.01 5.25
N THR A 249 -0.27 27.52 5.30
CA THR A 249 0.52 27.57 6.54
C THR A 249 0.01 28.68 7.44
N LEU A 250 -0.02 28.44 8.77
CA LEU A 250 -0.63 29.36 9.73
C LEU A 250 0.37 30.23 10.49
N SER A 251 1.55 29.67 10.82
CA SER A 251 2.54 30.36 11.66
C SER A 251 3.44 31.29 10.86
N ASN A 252 3.72 30.93 9.63
CA ASN A 252 4.54 31.70 8.70
C ASN A 252 3.83 31.73 7.34
N ASP A 253 3.94 32.85 6.66
CA ASP A 253 3.32 33.06 5.34
C ASP A 253 4.20 32.46 4.22
N VAL A 254 4.50 31.16 4.32
CA VAL A 254 5.42 30.49 3.38
C VAL A 254 4.68 29.72 2.28
N TYR A 255 3.43 29.35 2.51
CA TYR A 255 2.69 28.56 1.54
C TYR A 255 1.18 28.78 1.61
N HIS A 256 0.57 28.95 0.44
CA HIS A 256 -0.88 28.95 0.23
C HIS A 256 -1.19 28.24 -1.09
N ALA A 257 -2.27 27.52 -1.14
CA ALA A 257 -2.77 26.90 -2.35
C ALA A 257 -4.29 26.93 -2.41
N ALA A 258 -4.81 27.04 -3.61
CA ALA A 258 -6.24 26.93 -3.87
C ALA A 258 -6.46 26.04 -5.11
N LEU A 259 -7.42 25.15 -5.02
CA LEU A 259 -7.77 24.19 -6.06
C LEU A 259 -9.25 24.29 -6.39
N ILE A 260 -9.57 24.21 -7.67
CA ILE A 260 -10.92 24.03 -8.17
C ILE A 260 -10.93 22.93 -9.24
N GLY A 261 -11.96 22.12 -9.24
CA GLY A 261 -12.08 21.02 -10.19
C GLY A 261 -13.50 20.55 -10.42
N THR A 262 -13.65 19.69 -11.39
CA THR A 262 -14.91 19.05 -11.73
C THR A 262 -14.71 17.58 -12.05
N GLY A 263 -15.63 16.75 -11.60
CA GLY A 263 -15.75 15.35 -11.95
C GLY A 263 -16.95 15.10 -12.83
N LEU A 264 -16.81 14.24 -13.83
CA LEU A 264 -17.85 13.91 -14.80
C LEU A 264 -18.06 12.41 -14.83
N ASN A 265 -19.30 11.98 -14.65
CA ASN A 265 -19.70 10.61 -14.89
C ASN A 265 -20.15 10.47 -16.35
N LEU A 266 -19.36 9.78 -17.17
CA LEU A 266 -19.61 9.60 -18.60
C LEU A 266 -20.36 8.29 -18.90
N GLY A 267 -20.94 7.64 -17.88
CA GLY A 267 -21.64 6.38 -18.03
C GLY A 267 -20.71 5.24 -18.45
N ASP A 268 -21.03 4.58 -19.56
CA ASP A 268 -20.24 3.46 -20.10
C ASP A 268 -18.82 3.86 -20.54
N LEU A 269 -18.58 5.15 -20.78
CA LEU A 269 -17.24 5.64 -21.13
C LEU A 269 -16.34 5.84 -19.93
N GLY A 270 -16.87 5.71 -18.71
CA GLY A 270 -16.12 5.83 -17.47
C GLY A 270 -16.30 7.16 -16.75
N ALA A 271 -15.34 7.52 -15.92
CA ALA A 271 -15.34 8.73 -15.11
C ALA A 271 -14.11 9.57 -15.42
N LEU A 272 -14.27 10.89 -15.39
CA LEU A 272 -13.21 11.85 -15.67
C LEU A 272 -13.23 12.95 -14.63
N SER A 273 -12.07 13.38 -14.15
CA SER A 273 -11.96 14.59 -13.34
C SER A 273 -10.83 15.49 -13.84
N LEU A 274 -11.06 16.79 -13.76
CA LEU A 274 -10.15 17.84 -14.17
C LEU A 274 -10.03 18.86 -13.05
N ASP A 275 -8.81 19.25 -12.70
CA ASP A 275 -8.61 20.30 -11.71
C ASP A 275 -7.39 21.17 -12.00
N VAL A 276 -7.38 22.35 -11.42
CA VAL A 276 -6.26 23.28 -11.44
C VAL A 276 -6.00 23.77 -10.02
N THR A 277 -4.73 23.78 -9.65
CA THR A 277 -4.25 24.31 -8.38
C THR A 277 -3.35 25.50 -8.64
N ASN A 278 -3.56 26.60 -7.93
CA ASN A 278 -2.63 27.72 -7.90
C ASN A 278 -1.94 27.73 -6.54
N SER A 279 -0.62 27.87 -6.54
CA SER A 279 0.19 27.95 -5.33
C SER A 279 0.91 29.29 -5.21
N TRP A 280 1.08 29.75 -3.96
CA TRP A 280 1.86 30.91 -3.59
C TRP A 280 2.89 30.43 -2.56
N SER A 281 4.17 30.46 -2.93
CA SER A 281 5.22 29.79 -2.17
C SER A 281 6.41 30.70 -1.95
N LYS A 282 7.02 30.60 -0.76
CA LYS A 282 8.32 31.17 -0.46
C LYS A 282 9.28 30.02 -0.15
N ILE A 283 10.27 29.85 -1.00
CA ILE A 283 11.27 28.78 -0.87
C ILE A 283 12.58 29.34 -0.30
N LYS A 284 13.34 28.48 0.35
CA LYS A 284 14.66 28.81 0.90
C LYS A 284 15.75 28.23 -0.01
N ALA A 285 16.62 29.12 -0.50
CA ALA A 285 17.82 28.75 -1.25
C ALA A 285 19.05 29.24 -0.47
N GLY A 286 19.82 28.34 0.11
CA GLY A 286 20.88 28.69 1.07
C GLY A 286 20.31 29.40 2.30
N ASP A 287 20.78 30.60 2.59
CA ASP A 287 20.31 31.42 3.73
C ASP A 287 19.24 32.46 3.32
N VAL A 288 18.83 32.45 2.04
CA VAL A 288 17.92 33.47 1.49
C VAL A 288 16.55 32.83 1.23
N VAL A 289 15.52 33.49 1.78
CA VAL A 289 14.12 33.16 1.46
C VAL A 289 13.67 33.98 0.25
N SER A 290 13.07 33.32 -0.74
CA SER A 290 12.59 33.95 -1.95
C SER A 290 11.41 34.90 -1.70
N ASP A 291 11.15 35.80 -2.67
CA ASP A 291 9.84 36.44 -2.80
C ASP A 291 8.77 35.39 -3.08
N THR A 292 7.51 35.79 -3.01
CA THR A 292 6.39 34.90 -3.30
C THR A 292 6.43 34.44 -4.76
N LEU A 293 6.53 33.13 -4.95
CA LEU A 293 6.46 32.48 -6.27
C LEU A 293 5.05 31.97 -6.51
N THR A 294 4.51 32.24 -7.70
CA THR A 294 3.17 31.81 -8.09
C THR A 294 3.26 30.84 -9.25
N GLY A 295 2.61 29.70 -9.12
CA GLY A 295 2.57 28.68 -10.13
C GLY A 295 1.25 27.94 -10.18
N GLN A 296 1.04 27.18 -11.24
CA GLN A 296 -0.17 26.40 -11.47
C GLN A 296 0.16 24.93 -11.73
N SER A 297 -0.75 24.07 -11.31
CA SER A 297 -0.72 22.64 -11.60
C SER A 297 -2.08 22.21 -12.17
N TRP A 298 -2.06 21.53 -13.31
CA TRP A 298 -3.25 20.96 -13.93
C TRP A 298 -3.20 19.44 -13.80
N ARG A 299 -4.34 18.84 -13.44
CA ARG A 299 -4.45 17.40 -13.28
C ARG A 299 -5.69 16.88 -14.00
N ILE A 300 -5.53 15.76 -14.69
CA ILE A 300 -6.60 14.98 -15.29
C ILE A 300 -6.55 13.56 -14.73
N ARG A 301 -7.69 13.03 -14.33
CA ARG A 301 -7.82 11.65 -13.85
C ARG A 301 -8.96 10.97 -14.60
N TYR A 302 -8.74 9.74 -15.03
CA TYR A 302 -9.70 8.94 -15.75
C TYR A 302 -9.77 7.54 -15.14
N SER A 303 -10.98 7.00 -15.02
CA SER A 303 -11.17 5.60 -14.66
C SER A 303 -12.31 4.99 -15.46
N LYS A 304 -12.17 3.72 -15.74
CA LYS A 304 -13.16 2.93 -16.45
C LYS A 304 -13.19 1.53 -15.87
N ASP A 305 -14.39 1.05 -15.54
CA ASP A 305 -14.66 -0.34 -15.16
C ASP A 305 -15.80 -0.82 -16.03
N ILE A 306 -15.50 -1.57 -17.09
CA ILE A 306 -16.49 -2.09 -18.02
C ILE A 306 -16.37 -3.60 -18.12
N GLN A 307 -17.30 -4.29 -17.48
CA GLN A 307 -17.42 -5.76 -17.54
C GLN A 307 -17.74 -6.26 -18.94
N SER A 308 -18.52 -5.50 -19.75
CA SER A 308 -18.92 -5.91 -21.09
C SER A 308 -17.79 -5.99 -22.11
N THR A 309 -16.68 -5.26 -21.90
CA THR A 309 -15.48 -5.30 -22.76
C THR A 309 -14.38 -6.17 -22.21
N GLY A 310 -14.59 -6.84 -21.06
CA GLY A 310 -13.55 -7.55 -20.34
C GLY A 310 -12.53 -6.63 -19.66
N THR A 311 -12.75 -5.31 -19.68
CA THR A 311 -11.91 -4.36 -18.94
C THR A 311 -12.29 -4.40 -17.49
N ASN A 312 -11.48 -5.07 -16.67
CA ASN A 312 -11.74 -5.19 -15.25
C ASN A 312 -11.48 -3.88 -14.51
N PHE A 313 -10.47 -3.12 -14.95
CA PHE A 313 -10.13 -1.85 -14.34
C PHE A 313 -9.14 -1.06 -15.19
N THR A 314 -9.39 0.25 -15.34
CA THR A 314 -8.44 1.19 -15.93
C THR A 314 -8.43 2.47 -15.11
N VAL A 315 -7.26 2.88 -14.65
CA VAL A 315 -7.03 4.19 -14.02
C VAL A 315 -5.88 4.87 -14.73
N ALA A 316 -6.09 6.11 -15.14
CA ALA A 316 -5.06 6.93 -15.75
C ALA A 316 -5.07 8.32 -15.11
N GLY A 317 -3.89 8.84 -14.83
CA GLY A 317 -3.72 10.18 -14.30
C GLY A 317 -2.57 10.90 -14.99
N TYR A 318 -2.73 12.20 -15.17
CA TYR A 318 -1.69 13.08 -15.66
C TYR A 318 -1.72 14.41 -14.91
N ARG A 319 -0.55 14.88 -14.51
CA ARG A 319 -0.37 16.17 -13.86
C ARG A 319 0.76 16.93 -14.55
N TYR A 320 0.54 18.20 -14.85
CA TYR A 320 1.57 19.13 -15.29
C TYR A 320 1.65 20.32 -14.34
N SER A 321 2.84 20.69 -13.94
CA SER A 321 3.09 21.82 -13.01
C SER A 321 4.08 22.79 -13.63
N THR A 322 3.80 24.08 -13.53
CA THR A 322 4.73 25.11 -13.96
C THR A 322 5.96 25.17 -13.06
N LYS A 323 7.03 25.81 -13.52
CA LYS A 323 8.31 25.87 -12.81
C LYS A 323 8.21 26.47 -11.40
N ASP A 324 7.34 27.44 -11.19
CA ASP A 324 7.17 28.12 -9.90
C ASP A 324 6.02 27.54 -9.06
N TYR A 325 5.45 26.42 -9.49
CA TYR A 325 4.52 25.66 -8.69
C TYR A 325 5.26 24.74 -7.70
N TYR A 326 4.86 24.80 -6.44
CA TYR A 326 5.36 23.94 -5.35
C TYR A 326 4.18 23.37 -4.58
N ALA A 327 4.24 22.10 -4.20
CA ALA A 327 3.37 21.54 -3.17
C ALA A 327 3.92 21.92 -1.79
N LEU A 328 3.10 21.79 -0.73
CA LEU A 328 3.54 22.13 0.62
C LEU A 328 4.80 21.36 1.04
N GLU A 329 4.83 20.07 0.76
CA GLU A 329 5.97 19.21 1.09
C GLU A 329 7.24 19.67 0.37
N ASP A 330 7.13 20.08 -0.88
CA ASP A 330 8.23 20.63 -1.66
C ASP A 330 8.82 21.90 -1.01
N VAL A 331 7.95 22.79 -0.54
CA VAL A 331 8.37 24.01 0.15
C VAL A 331 9.07 23.68 1.46
N LEU A 332 8.51 22.76 2.25
CA LEU A 332 9.10 22.34 3.53
C LEU A 332 10.48 21.69 3.33
N ASP A 333 10.67 20.94 2.27
CA ASP A 333 11.97 20.33 1.93
C ASP A 333 13.04 21.39 1.68
N THR A 334 12.70 22.55 1.15
CA THR A 334 13.66 23.65 0.96
C THR A 334 14.16 24.25 2.26
N TYR A 335 13.42 24.10 3.36
CA TYR A 335 13.79 24.56 4.71
C TYR A 335 14.48 23.48 5.53
N SER A 336 14.66 22.28 4.99
CA SER A 336 15.30 21.15 5.65
C SER A 336 16.83 21.21 5.48
N ASP A 337 17.57 20.68 6.45
CA ASP A 337 19.04 20.76 6.48
C ASP A 337 19.73 19.97 5.35
N ASN A 338 19.02 19.03 4.71
CA ASN A 338 19.53 18.18 3.64
C ASN A 338 18.79 18.44 2.31
N SER A 339 18.61 19.69 1.92
CA SER A 339 17.87 20.07 0.74
C SER A 339 18.61 19.79 -0.57
N HIS A 340 18.50 18.57 -1.08
CA HIS A 340 18.66 18.30 -2.50
C HIS A 340 17.25 18.29 -3.11
N TYR A 341 16.86 19.43 -3.68
CA TYR A 341 15.48 19.64 -4.05
C TYR A 341 15.28 19.60 -5.57
N ASP A 342 14.44 18.67 -5.99
CA ASP A 342 13.89 18.60 -7.34
C ASP A 342 12.36 18.58 -7.26
N HIS A 343 11.70 19.61 -7.77
CA HIS A 343 10.25 19.60 -7.81
C HIS A 343 9.74 19.08 -9.17
N VAL A 344 8.55 18.50 -9.12
CA VAL A 344 7.94 17.77 -10.23
C VAL A 344 7.47 18.73 -11.31
N ARG A 345 7.85 18.44 -12.57
CA ARG A 345 7.31 19.10 -13.75
C ARG A 345 6.05 18.42 -14.25
N ASN A 346 6.09 17.11 -14.44
CA ASN A 346 4.92 16.32 -14.80
C ASN A 346 4.96 14.93 -14.18
N ARG A 347 3.80 14.34 -14.08
CA ARG A 347 3.60 12.99 -13.57
C ARG A 347 2.54 12.29 -14.42
N THR A 348 2.81 11.04 -14.78
CA THR A 348 1.89 10.17 -15.51
C THR A 348 1.74 8.87 -14.75
N ASP A 349 0.50 8.45 -14.50
CA ASP A 349 0.18 7.14 -13.92
C ASP A 349 -0.82 6.44 -14.82
N LEU A 350 -0.61 5.14 -15.02
CA LEU A 350 -1.55 4.28 -15.73
C LEU A 350 -1.57 2.91 -15.07
N SER A 351 -2.76 2.42 -14.78
CA SER A 351 -2.99 1.05 -14.35
C SER A 351 -4.12 0.47 -15.19
N LEU A 352 -3.86 -0.62 -15.87
CA LEU A 352 -4.79 -1.30 -16.77
C LEU A 352 -4.83 -2.78 -16.46
N SER A 353 -6.02 -3.34 -16.35
CA SER A 353 -6.27 -4.77 -16.35
C SER A 353 -7.37 -5.09 -17.37
N GLN A 354 -7.06 -5.91 -18.36
CA GLN A 354 -7.93 -6.20 -19.48
C GLN A 354 -7.98 -7.71 -19.74
N ASP A 355 -9.18 -8.29 -19.71
CA ASP A 355 -9.40 -9.64 -20.18
C ASP A 355 -9.49 -9.63 -21.72
N ILE A 356 -8.77 -10.53 -22.35
CA ILE A 356 -8.77 -10.75 -23.79
C ILE A 356 -9.22 -12.17 -24.10
N ILE A 357 -9.43 -12.51 -25.38
CA ILE A 357 -9.96 -13.83 -25.77
C ILE A 357 -9.13 -15.00 -25.21
N TYR A 358 -7.81 -14.86 -25.16
CA TYR A 358 -6.87 -15.85 -24.65
C TYR A 358 -6.07 -15.30 -23.46
N GLY A 359 -6.73 -15.03 -22.34
CA GLY A 359 -6.07 -14.62 -21.12
C GLY A 359 -6.34 -13.20 -20.70
N SER A 360 -5.42 -12.61 -19.93
CA SER A 360 -5.51 -11.24 -19.42
C SER A 360 -4.19 -10.51 -19.56
N ILE A 361 -4.27 -9.20 -19.78
CA ILE A 361 -3.12 -8.31 -19.84
C ILE A 361 -3.22 -7.33 -18.67
N SER A 362 -2.11 -7.10 -17.98
CA SER A 362 -1.97 -6.04 -16.99
C SER A 362 -0.83 -5.10 -17.39
N LEU A 363 -1.05 -3.80 -17.18
CA LEU A 363 -0.08 -2.76 -17.43
C LEU A 363 -0.09 -1.79 -16.28
N THR A 364 1.09 -1.48 -15.74
CA THR A 364 1.28 -0.44 -14.74
C THR A 364 2.41 0.46 -15.20
N LEU A 365 2.15 1.75 -15.30
CA LEU A 365 3.13 2.76 -15.69
C LEU A 365 3.08 3.90 -14.69
N TYR A 366 4.26 4.30 -14.23
CA TYR A 366 4.48 5.52 -13.48
C TYR A 366 5.68 6.24 -14.08
N ASN A 367 5.52 7.52 -14.39
CA ASN A 367 6.61 8.37 -14.84
C ASN A 367 6.51 9.73 -14.18
N GLU A 368 7.62 10.22 -13.67
CA GLU A 368 7.73 11.52 -13.04
C GLU A 368 8.97 12.24 -13.57
N ASP A 369 8.74 13.39 -14.21
CA ASP A 369 9.80 14.25 -14.72
C ASP A 369 9.97 15.45 -13.80
N TYR A 370 11.20 15.79 -13.48
CA TYR A 370 11.56 16.90 -12.60
C TYR A 370 12.09 18.09 -13.40
N TRP A 371 12.04 19.26 -12.82
CA TRP A 371 12.52 20.49 -13.49
C TRP A 371 14.03 20.53 -13.71
N ASN A 372 14.80 19.67 -13.07
CA ASN A 372 16.24 19.48 -13.31
C ASN A 372 16.56 18.49 -14.45
N ASP A 373 15.56 18.10 -15.25
CA ASP A 373 15.66 17.15 -16.37
C ASP A 373 15.98 15.69 -15.95
N THR A 374 15.79 15.34 -14.69
CA THR A 374 15.83 13.95 -14.21
C THR A 374 14.46 13.29 -14.30
N HIS A 375 14.42 11.96 -14.35
CA HIS A 375 13.22 11.15 -14.49
C HIS A 375 13.19 10.00 -13.51
N THR A 376 11.99 9.64 -13.08
CA THR A 376 11.73 8.37 -12.38
C THR A 376 10.65 7.63 -13.15
N THR A 377 10.92 6.41 -13.57
CA THR A 377 10.00 5.60 -14.36
C THR A 377 9.88 4.20 -13.78
N SER A 378 8.66 3.70 -13.70
CA SER A 378 8.36 2.31 -13.39
C SER A 378 7.35 1.77 -14.38
N LEU A 379 7.67 0.67 -15.04
CA LEU A 379 6.81 0.02 -16.01
C LEU A 379 6.71 -1.48 -15.69
N GLY A 380 5.50 -1.98 -15.60
CA GLY A 380 5.22 -3.41 -15.46
C GLY A 380 4.20 -3.84 -16.51
N ILE A 381 4.50 -4.88 -17.28
CA ILE A 381 3.60 -5.48 -18.25
C ILE A 381 3.48 -6.96 -17.92
N GLY A 382 2.25 -7.46 -17.82
CA GLY A 382 1.99 -8.87 -17.57
C GLY A 382 0.97 -9.43 -18.54
N TYR A 383 1.20 -10.66 -18.96
CA TYR A 383 0.23 -11.48 -19.68
C TYR A 383 0.06 -12.81 -18.97
N ASN A 384 -1.17 -13.22 -18.72
CA ASN A 384 -1.50 -14.49 -18.08
C ASN A 384 -2.60 -15.21 -18.86
N ASN A 385 -2.50 -16.53 -18.97
CA ASN A 385 -3.53 -17.37 -19.53
C ASN A 385 -3.55 -18.73 -18.84
N THR A 386 -4.69 -19.41 -18.93
CA THR A 386 -4.85 -20.80 -18.49
C THR A 386 -5.33 -21.62 -19.66
N TRP A 387 -4.58 -22.67 -20.01
CA TRP A 387 -4.89 -23.61 -21.08
C TRP A 387 -4.87 -25.04 -20.54
N HIS A 388 -6.00 -25.77 -20.66
CA HIS A 388 -6.15 -27.12 -20.12
C HIS A 388 -5.65 -27.27 -18.66
N ASN A 389 -6.03 -26.31 -17.79
CA ASN A 389 -5.61 -26.19 -16.40
C ASN A 389 -4.12 -25.87 -16.17
N VAL A 390 -3.35 -25.67 -17.22
CA VAL A 390 -1.97 -25.18 -17.13
C VAL A 390 -2.00 -23.66 -17.17
N SER A 391 -1.52 -23.01 -16.12
CA SER A 391 -1.41 -21.56 -16.05
C SER A 391 -0.01 -21.13 -16.50
N TYR A 392 0.08 -20.13 -17.35
CA TYR A 392 1.34 -19.57 -17.78
C TYR A 392 1.27 -18.06 -17.87
N GLY A 393 2.39 -17.41 -17.74
CA GLY A 393 2.47 -15.97 -17.78
C GLY A 393 3.83 -15.46 -18.22
N ILE A 394 3.83 -14.24 -18.73
CA ILE A 394 5.02 -13.50 -19.10
C ILE A 394 4.93 -12.14 -18.43
N ASN A 395 5.99 -11.72 -17.74
CA ASN A 395 6.06 -10.44 -17.07
C ASN A 395 7.31 -9.68 -17.51
N TYR A 396 7.15 -8.40 -17.79
CA TYR A 396 8.24 -7.48 -18.06
C TYR A 396 8.24 -6.36 -17.03
N SER A 397 9.40 -6.01 -16.52
CA SER A 397 9.57 -4.93 -15.55
C SER A 397 10.71 -4.02 -16.00
N TYR A 398 10.47 -2.72 -15.97
CA TYR A 398 11.47 -1.68 -16.22
C TYR A 398 11.40 -0.64 -15.11
N THR A 399 12.54 -0.29 -14.53
CA THR A 399 12.64 0.78 -13.53
C THR A 399 13.83 1.68 -13.86
N LEU A 400 13.61 2.99 -13.73
CA LEU A 400 14.64 4.02 -13.82
C LEU A 400 14.42 4.96 -12.64
N ASN A 401 15.45 5.18 -11.83
CA ASN A 401 15.39 6.11 -10.72
C ASN A 401 16.23 7.35 -11.02
N ALA A 402 15.68 8.53 -10.72
CA ALA A 402 16.43 9.77 -10.75
C ALA A 402 17.55 9.69 -9.71
N ASP A 403 18.79 9.81 -10.14
CA ASP A 403 19.93 9.85 -9.24
C ASP A 403 20.06 11.28 -8.68
N ASN A 404 19.87 11.43 -7.37
CA ASN A 404 19.95 12.71 -6.67
C ASN A 404 21.40 13.10 -6.32
N THR A 405 22.37 12.30 -6.71
CA THR A 405 23.79 12.60 -6.48
C THR A 405 24.33 13.36 -7.69
N GLN A 406 24.37 14.69 -7.59
CA GLN A 406 25.18 15.51 -8.46
C GLN A 406 26.67 15.35 -8.09
N ASP A 407 27.24 14.21 -8.34
CA ASP A 407 28.68 14.09 -8.50
C ASP A 407 29.00 14.36 -9.98
N GLU A 408 29.52 15.55 -10.25
CA GLU A 408 29.79 16.10 -11.59
C GLU A 408 30.86 15.33 -12.39
N ASP A 409 31.38 14.21 -11.90
CA ASP A 409 32.56 13.54 -12.47
C ASP A 409 32.38 12.04 -12.84
N ASP A 410 31.16 11.52 -12.89
CA ASP A 410 31.02 10.13 -13.32
C ASP A 410 30.01 10.05 -14.50
N ASP A 411 30.51 9.54 -15.64
CA ASP A 411 29.69 9.03 -16.74
C ASP A 411 28.84 7.85 -16.21
N THR A 412 27.88 8.13 -15.33
CA THR A 412 26.93 7.14 -14.86
C THR A 412 25.98 6.81 -16.00
N GLU A 413 26.22 5.65 -16.60
CA GLU A 413 25.19 4.97 -17.38
C GLU A 413 23.89 5.02 -16.59
N ASP A 414 22.79 5.44 -17.24
CA ASP A 414 21.46 5.44 -16.68
C ASP A 414 21.23 4.20 -15.83
N SER A 415 20.98 4.39 -14.52
CA SER A 415 20.75 3.28 -13.58
C SER A 415 19.37 2.67 -13.79
N ASN A 416 19.13 2.07 -14.96
CA ASN A 416 17.91 1.35 -15.25
C ASN A 416 18.05 -0.14 -14.96
N ASP A 417 16.95 -0.78 -14.61
CA ASP A 417 16.84 -2.21 -14.43
C ASP A 417 15.71 -2.77 -15.30
N GLN A 418 15.97 -3.90 -15.95
CA GLN A 418 15.02 -4.57 -16.83
C GLN A 418 15.01 -6.05 -16.53
N GLN A 419 13.82 -6.63 -16.48
CA GLN A 419 13.65 -8.05 -16.24
C GLN A 419 12.50 -8.60 -17.08
N ILE A 420 12.68 -9.80 -17.60
CA ILE A 420 11.62 -10.61 -18.21
C ILE A 420 11.51 -11.89 -17.40
N SER A 421 10.28 -12.22 -17.02
CA SER A 421 9.98 -13.45 -16.28
C SER A 421 8.92 -14.25 -17.03
N ILE A 422 9.13 -15.56 -17.13
CA ILE A 422 8.17 -16.52 -17.66
C ILE A 422 7.86 -17.51 -16.54
N ASN A 423 6.57 -17.75 -16.29
CA ASN A 423 6.13 -18.69 -15.28
C ASN A 423 5.10 -19.67 -15.84
N ILE A 424 5.23 -20.91 -15.42
CA ILE A 424 4.30 -22.00 -15.79
C ILE A 424 3.93 -22.74 -14.51
N SER A 425 2.63 -23.03 -14.34
CA SER A 425 2.10 -23.78 -13.21
C SER A 425 1.20 -24.90 -13.73
N ILE A 426 1.51 -26.12 -13.35
CA ILE A 426 0.82 -27.34 -13.79
C ILE A 426 0.20 -28.01 -12.57
N PRO A 427 -1.14 -28.22 -12.52
CA PRO A 427 -1.77 -28.95 -11.43
C PRO A 427 -1.42 -30.43 -11.47
N LEU A 428 -1.14 -31.01 -10.30
CA LEU A 428 -0.82 -32.43 -10.14
C LEU A 428 -1.94 -33.19 -9.43
N ASP A 429 -3.18 -32.80 -9.59
CA ASP A 429 -4.33 -33.36 -8.87
C ASP A 429 -4.49 -34.88 -9.07
N ALA A 430 -4.05 -35.40 -10.22
CA ALA A 430 -4.06 -36.83 -10.50
C ALA A 430 -3.10 -37.66 -9.64
N PHE A 431 -2.04 -37.02 -9.11
CA PHE A 431 -0.98 -37.67 -8.34
C PHE A 431 -0.95 -37.20 -6.89
N MET A 432 -1.10 -35.91 -6.67
CA MET A 432 -1.05 -35.25 -5.36
C MET A 432 -2.14 -34.18 -5.27
N PRO A 433 -3.16 -34.35 -4.41
CA PRO A 433 -4.24 -33.37 -4.30
C PRO A 433 -3.72 -31.97 -3.91
N SER A 434 -4.30 -30.95 -4.52
CA SER A 434 -3.98 -29.53 -4.22
C SER A 434 -2.51 -29.15 -4.37
N THR A 435 -1.80 -29.81 -5.29
CA THR A 435 -0.37 -29.61 -5.54
C THR A 435 -0.14 -29.16 -6.98
N TYR A 436 0.79 -28.25 -7.17
CA TYR A 436 1.18 -27.69 -8.46
C TYR A 436 2.69 -27.85 -8.66
N ALA A 437 3.09 -28.21 -9.87
CA ALA A 437 4.48 -28.09 -10.30
C ALA A 437 4.66 -26.74 -10.98
N THR A 438 5.75 -26.05 -10.67
CA THR A 438 6.03 -24.71 -11.20
C THR A 438 7.38 -24.68 -11.89
N TYR A 439 7.46 -23.87 -12.94
CA TYR A 439 8.70 -23.48 -13.58
C TYR A 439 8.71 -21.98 -13.78
N ASN A 440 9.80 -21.33 -13.39
CA ASN A 440 10.02 -19.91 -13.60
C ASN A 440 11.36 -19.68 -14.28
N MET A 441 11.37 -18.82 -15.28
CA MET A 441 12.59 -18.29 -15.89
C MET A 441 12.62 -16.80 -15.69
N ASN A 442 13.74 -16.26 -15.23
CA ASN A 442 13.96 -14.85 -15.07
C ASN A 442 15.22 -14.42 -15.80
N SER A 443 15.10 -13.47 -16.73
CA SER A 443 16.21 -12.88 -17.47
C SER A 443 16.37 -11.42 -17.06
N ALA A 444 17.54 -11.07 -16.55
CA ALA A 444 17.89 -9.72 -16.12
C ALA A 444 18.70 -8.98 -17.19
N LYS A 445 18.76 -7.67 -17.10
CA LYS A 445 19.52 -6.78 -18.01
C LYS A 445 21.02 -7.13 -18.09
N ASP A 446 21.60 -7.59 -16.99
CA ASP A 446 23.00 -8.01 -16.90
C ASP A 446 23.33 -9.30 -17.66
N GLY A 447 22.32 -9.94 -18.27
CA GLY A 447 22.44 -11.18 -19.00
C GLY A 447 22.30 -12.44 -18.14
N ASP A 448 22.10 -12.33 -16.85
CA ASP A 448 21.82 -13.48 -15.99
C ASP A 448 20.45 -14.07 -16.29
N ILE A 449 20.41 -15.40 -16.46
CA ILE A 449 19.19 -16.16 -16.62
C ILE A 449 19.09 -17.15 -15.47
N THR A 450 18.03 -17.02 -14.69
CA THR A 450 17.75 -17.91 -13.57
C THR A 450 16.58 -18.81 -13.92
N HIS A 451 16.74 -20.11 -13.74
CA HIS A 451 15.70 -21.12 -13.89
C HIS A 451 15.33 -21.66 -12.51
N THR A 452 14.04 -21.71 -12.21
CA THR A 452 13.55 -22.22 -10.94
C THR A 452 12.45 -23.24 -11.19
N VAL A 453 12.59 -24.43 -10.62
CA VAL A 453 11.57 -25.47 -10.62
C VAL A 453 11.08 -25.69 -9.20
N GLY A 454 9.83 -26.01 -9.03
CA GLY A 454 9.28 -26.19 -7.68
C GLY A 454 7.97 -26.96 -7.65
N LEU A 455 7.61 -27.25 -6.42
CA LEU A 455 6.30 -27.79 -6.05
C LEU A 455 5.69 -26.86 -5.00
N ASN A 456 4.41 -26.61 -5.12
CA ASN A 456 3.67 -25.89 -4.08
C ASN A 456 2.28 -26.48 -3.93
N GLY A 457 1.64 -26.23 -2.81
CA GLY A 457 0.31 -26.71 -2.57
C GLY A 457 -0.22 -26.33 -1.21
N THR A 458 -1.41 -26.87 -0.93
CA THR A 458 -2.06 -26.75 0.35
C THR A 458 -2.22 -28.14 0.97
N ALA A 459 -2.20 -28.20 2.28
CA ALA A 459 -2.34 -29.43 3.06
C ALA A 459 -3.29 -29.22 4.23
N LEU A 460 -3.56 -30.32 4.97
CA LEU A 460 -4.48 -30.42 6.09
C LEU A 460 -5.96 -30.37 5.67
N ALA A 461 -6.84 -30.78 6.59
CA ALA A 461 -8.27 -30.96 6.31
C ALA A 461 -8.98 -29.69 5.85
N GLN A 462 -8.58 -28.51 6.34
CA GLN A 462 -9.13 -27.21 5.98
C GLN A 462 -8.30 -26.47 4.91
N LYS A 463 -7.28 -27.13 4.36
CA LYS A 463 -6.33 -26.51 3.41
C LYS A 463 -5.69 -25.22 3.95
N ASN A 464 -5.44 -25.18 5.24
CA ASN A 464 -4.92 -24.02 5.95
C ASN A 464 -3.39 -24.03 6.13
N LEU A 465 -2.71 -25.02 5.57
CA LEU A 465 -1.25 -25.05 5.44
C LEU A 465 -0.87 -24.88 3.97
N SER A 466 -0.17 -23.82 3.65
CA SER A 466 0.42 -23.60 2.34
C SER A 466 1.91 -23.90 2.42
N TRP A 467 2.43 -24.61 1.44
CA TRP A 467 3.85 -24.97 1.38
C TRP A 467 4.43 -24.79 -0.02
N SER A 468 5.72 -24.56 -0.10
CA SER A 468 6.46 -24.39 -1.35
C SER A 468 7.88 -24.90 -1.20
N VAL A 469 8.36 -25.63 -2.20
CA VAL A 469 9.74 -26.09 -2.33
C VAL A 469 10.23 -25.72 -3.72
N GLN A 470 11.37 -25.04 -3.80
CA GLN A 470 11.93 -24.57 -5.07
C GLN A 470 13.43 -24.86 -5.13
N GLU A 471 13.91 -25.12 -6.35
CA GLU A 471 15.35 -25.23 -6.69
C GLU A 471 15.62 -24.40 -7.92
N GLY A 472 16.68 -23.60 -7.90
CA GLY A 472 17.03 -22.68 -8.96
C GLY A 472 18.47 -22.83 -9.44
N TYR A 473 18.74 -22.31 -10.63
CA TYR A 473 20.05 -22.25 -11.24
C TYR A 473 20.27 -20.91 -11.95
N SER A 474 21.39 -20.25 -11.65
CA SER A 474 21.84 -19.01 -12.30
C SER A 474 22.89 -19.31 -13.37
N SER A 475 22.69 -18.80 -14.59
CA SER A 475 23.59 -19.03 -15.72
C SER A 475 24.90 -18.28 -15.60
N GLN A 476 24.93 -17.08 -15.04
CA GLN A 476 26.17 -16.30 -14.88
C GLN A 476 27.03 -16.81 -13.74
N GLU A 477 26.45 -17.04 -12.59
CA GLU A 477 27.16 -17.50 -11.40
C GLU A 477 27.41 -19.01 -11.43
N LYS A 478 26.74 -19.73 -12.34
CA LYS A 478 26.79 -21.20 -12.45
C LYS A 478 26.53 -21.88 -11.10
N ALA A 479 25.64 -21.30 -10.33
CA ALA A 479 25.32 -21.70 -8.97
C ALA A 479 23.88 -22.11 -8.82
N THR A 480 23.60 -23.00 -7.89
CA THR A 480 22.27 -23.41 -7.51
C THR A 480 21.75 -22.58 -6.35
N SER A 481 20.43 -22.47 -6.27
CA SER A 481 19.71 -21.85 -5.16
C SER A 481 18.51 -22.70 -4.78
N GLY A 482 18.01 -22.53 -3.59
CA GLY A 482 16.83 -23.25 -3.13
C GLY A 482 16.04 -22.47 -2.11
N ASN A 483 14.76 -22.81 -2.01
CA ASN A 483 13.85 -22.22 -1.05
C ASN A 483 12.82 -23.25 -0.60
N VAL A 484 12.58 -23.30 0.70
CA VAL A 484 11.50 -24.07 1.32
C VAL A 484 10.73 -23.12 2.21
N SER A 485 9.43 -23.05 2.07
CA SER A 485 8.59 -22.19 2.90
C SER A 485 7.25 -22.85 3.21
N ALA A 486 6.67 -22.45 4.31
CA ALA A 486 5.34 -22.88 4.74
C ALA A 486 4.64 -21.75 5.50
N THR A 487 3.31 -21.68 5.33
CA THR A 487 2.44 -20.76 6.05
C THR A 487 1.26 -21.54 6.61
N TYR A 488 1.03 -21.41 7.90
CA TYR A 488 -0.09 -22.03 8.59
C TYR A 488 -1.08 -20.96 9.07
N ASN A 489 -2.30 -21.03 8.57
CA ASN A 489 -3.42 -20.17 8.99
C ASN A 489 -4.20 -20.87 10.09
N GLY A 490 -3.82 -20.61 11.33
CA GLY A 490 -4.44 -21.22 12.50
C GLY A 490 -5.54 -20.35 13.11
N THR A 491 -6.31 -20.94 14.01
CA THR A 491 -7.37 -20.25 14.75
C THR A 491 -6.83 -19.12 15.61
N TYR A 492 -5.64 -19.30 16.18
CA TYR A 492 -5.06 -18.35 17.13
C TYR A 492 -4.10 -17.36 16.50
N ALA A 493 -3.50 -17.70 15.40
CA ALA A 493 -2.54 -16.87 14.66
C ALA A 493 -2.18 -17.50 13.32
N ASP A 494 -1.61 -16.69 12.43
CA ASP A 494 -0.92 -17.16 11.24
C ASP A 494 0.58 -17.28 11.54
N ILE A 495 1.18 -18.41 11.20
CA ILE A 495 2.60 -18.69 11.43
C ILE A 495 3.24 -19.02 10.08
N ASN A 496 4.40 -18.47 9.81
CA ASN A 496 5.17 -18.81 8.62
C ASN A 496 6.62 -19.05 8.95
N GLY A 497 7.27 -19.79 8.07
CA GLY A 497 8.69 -20.06 8.16
C GLY A 497 9.24 -20.44 6.81
N GLY A 498 10.52 -20.21 6.61
CA GLY A 498 11.21 -20.55 5.39
C GLY A 498 12.70 -20.59 5.56
N TYR A 499 13.33 -21.31 4.65
CA TYR A 499 14.76 -21.38 4.51
C TYR A 499 15.12 -21.21 3.04
N SER A 500 16.06 -20.33 2.74
CA SER A 500 16.60 -20.15 1.39
C SER A 500 18.12 -20.13 1.39
N TYR A 501 18.69 -20.57 0.30
CA TYR A 501 20.12 -20.51 0.08
C TYR A 501 20.43 -20.16 -1.38
N ASP A 502 21.51 -19.47 -1.57
CA ASP A 502 22.20 -19.28 -2.85
C ASP A 502 23.71 -19.19 -2.59
N ASN A 503 24.50 -18.82 -3.60
CA ASN A 503 25.96 -18.73 -3.43
C ASN A 503 26.42 -17.48 -2.65
N HIS A 504 25.52 -16.55 -2.33
CA HIS A 504 25.83 -15.34 -1.56
C HIS A 504 25.31 -15.41 -0.14
N MET A 505 24.19 -16.09 0.10
CA MET A 505 23.47 -16.01 1.36
C MET A 505 22.73 -17.29 1.71
N ARG A 506 22.67 -17.56 3.02
CA ARG A 506 21.73 -18.50 3.63
C ARG A 506 20.82 -17.75 4.55
N ARG A 507 19.52 -17.89 4.36
CA ARG A 507 18.52 -17.16 5.11
C ARG A 507 17.52 -18.11 5.76
N LEU A 508 17.36 -17.96 7.08
CA LEU A 508 16.23 -18.51 7.82
C LEU A 508 15.27 -17.37 8.12
N ASN A 509 14.04 -17.44 7.65
CA ASN A 509 13.00 -16.46 7.94
C ASN A 509 11.83 -17.11 8.66
N TYR A 510 11.20 -16.34 9.53
CA TYR A 510 10.07 -16.77 10.34
C TYR A 510 9.16 -15.58 10.62
N GLY A 511 7.91 -15.86 10.89
CA GLY A 511 6.96 -14.81 11.20
C GLY A 511 5.73 -15.35 11.91
N VAL A 512 5.08 -14.46 12.63
CA VAL A 512 3.78 -14.69 13.24
C VAL A 512 2.96 -13.42 13.12
N GLN A 513 1.69 -13.58 12.79
CA GLN A 513 0.76 -12.47 12.74
C GLN A 513 -0.60 -12.92 13.27
N GLY A 514 -1.33 -11.99 13.87
CA GLY A 514 -2.61 -12.32 14.43
C GLY A 514 -3.31 -11.15 15.08
N GLY A 515 -4.43 -11.44 15.69
CA GLY A 515 -5.23 -10.50 16.45
C GLY A 515 -5.50 -10.98 17.87
N VAL A 516 -5.60 -10.03 18.77
CA VAL A 516 -5.99 -10.25 20.17
C VAL A 516 -7.19 -9.34 20.43
N LEU A 517 -8.30 -9.92 20.86
CA LEU A 517 -9.49 -9.20 21.23
C LEU A 517 -9.76 -9.43 22.71
N LEU A 518 -9.69 -8.37 23.51
CA LEU A 518 -10.11 -8.37 24.90
C LEU A 518 -11.50 -7.76 25.02
N HIS A 519 -12.46 -8.54 25.46
CA HIS A 519 -13.87 -8.16 25.58
C HIS A 519 -14.42 -8.56 26.95
N ARG A 520 -15.69 -8.24 27.20
CA ARG A 520 -16.35 -8.48 28.48
C ARG A 520 -16.21 -9.93 28.98
N ASN A 521 -16.23 -10.90 28.08
CA ASN A 521 -16.17 -12.33 28.39
C ASN A 521 -14.73 -12.92 28.35
N GLY A 522 -13.70 -12.07 28.21
CA GLY A 522 -12.30 -12.46 28.28
C GLY A 522 -11.53 -12.21 26.99
N LEU A 523 -10.48 -13.01 26.79
CA LEU A 523 -9.52 -12.86 25.70
C LEU A 523 -9.83 -13.84 24.57
N THR A 524 -9.88 -13.36 23.34
CA THR A 524 -9.98 -14.20 22.14
C THR A 524 -8.82 -13.88 21.19
N LEU A 525 -8.09 -14.91 20.80
CA LEU A 525 -7.03 -14.83 19.81
C LEU A 525 -7.60 -15.13 18.42
N SER A 526 -7.05 -14.51 17.39
CA SER A 526 -7.53 -14.66 16.03
C SER A 526 -6.42 -14.54 14.99
N GLN A 527 -6.76 -14.81 13.74
CA GLN A 527 -6.02 -14.34 12.58
C GLN A 527 -6.04 -12.80 12.53
N PRO A 528 -5.19 -12.15 11.70
CA PRO A 528 -5.20 -10.69 11.58
C PRO A 528 -6.60 -10.14 11.34
N MET A 529 -6.95 -9.08 12.05
CA MET A 529 -8.28 -8.46 12.03
C MET A 529 -8.27 -7.19 11.17
N ASP A 530 -9.34 -7.00 10.39
CA ASP A 530 -9.63 -5.74 9.69
C ASP A 530 -10.36 -4.74 10.60
N ASP A 531 -10.77 -3.61 10.07
CA ASP A 531 -11.43 -2.54 10.82
C ASP A 531 -12.77 -2.97 11.42
N THR A 532 -13.53 -3.80 10.71
CA THR A 532 -14.80 -4.34 11.17
C THR A 532 -14.70 -5.85 11.34
N ILE A 533 -14.98 -6.34 12.54
CA ILE A 533 -14.89 -7.74 12.93
C ILE A 533 -16.17 -8.19 13.61
N ILE A 534 -16.41 -9.50 13.60
CA ILE A 534 -17.53 -10.12 14.29
C ILE A 534 -16.99 -11.09 15.35
N LEU A 535 -17.41 -10.90 16.60
CA LEU A 535 -17.15 -11.84 17.67
C LEU A 535 -18.25 -12.90 17.68
N VAL A 536 -17.86 -14.15 17.44
CA VAL A 536 -18.75 -15.30 17.53
C VAL A 536 -18.71 -15.86 18.95
N LYS A 537 -19.87 -16.02 19.55
CA LYS A 537 -20.04 -16.60 20.89
C LYS A 537 -20.91 -17.85 20.79
N ALA A 538 -20.31 -19.02 20.94
CA ALA A 538 -20.98 -20.31 20.92
C ALA A 538 -20.57 -21.15 22.15
N PRO A 539 -21.05 -20.84 23.36
CA PRO A 539 -20.64 -21.52 24.57
C PRO A 539 -20.85 -23.04 24.48
N GLY A 540 -19.82 -23.80 24.86
CA GLY A 540 -19.84 -25.27 24.82
C GLY A 540 -19.55 -25.87 23.43
N ALA A 541 -19.30 -25.05 22.41
CA ALA A 541 -18.99 -25.50 21.06
C ALA A 541 -17.51 -25.22 20.70
N ALA A 542 -16.61 -25.87 21.44
CA ALA A 542 -15.17 -25.74 21.17
C ALA A 542 -14.77 -26.48 19.88
N GLY A 543 -13.84 -25.92 19.11
CA GLY A 543 -13.26 -26.54 17.93
C GLY A 543 -14.22 -26.64 16.73
N VAL A 544 -15.29 -25.87 16.69
CA VAL A 544 -16.27 -25.86 15.61
C VAL A 544 -15.83 -24.89 14.51
N PRO A 545 -15.73 -25.36 13.24
CA PRO A 545 -15.38 -24.48 12.13
C PRO A 545 -16.40 -23.36 11.89
N VAL A 546 -15.92 -22.17 11.61
CA VAL A 546 -16.74 -21.04 11.15
C VAL A 546 -16.88 -21.13 9.63
N ASN A 547 -18.09 -21.17 9.12
CA ASN A 547 -18.35 -21.28 7.69
C ASN A 547 -17.75 -20.09 6.90
N ASN A 548 -17.17 -20.41 5.73
CA ASN A 548 -16.53 -19.47 4.81
C ASN A 548 -15.25 -18.81 5.35
N GLU A 549 -14.70 -19.28 6.47
CA GLU A 549 -13.47 -18.76 7.03
C GLU A 549 -12.41 -19.88 7.09
N THR A 550 -11.30 -19.71 6.37
CA THR A 550 -10.22 -20.70 6.33
C THR A 550 -9.46 -20.73 7.65
N GLY A 551 -9.43 -21.90 8.29
CA GLY A 551 -8.68 -22.14 9.52
C GLY A 551 -9.25 -21.49 10.76
N VAL A 552 -10.44 -20.89 10.72
CA VAL A 552 -11.10 -20.28 11.87
C VAL A 552 -12.03 -21.28 12.53
N ASP A 553 -11.65 -21.73 13.72
CA ASP A 553 -12.46 -22.59 14.58
C ASP A 553 -12.77 -21.86 15.89
N THR A 554 -13.85 -22.23 16.57
CA THR A 554 -14.09 -21.74 17.92
C THR A 554 -13.01 -22.24 18.87
N ASP A 555 -12.60 -21.39 19.83
CA ASP A 555 -11.60 -21.74 20.84
C ASP A 555 -12.16 -22.70 21.91
N PHE A 556 -11.37 -23.01 22.94
CA PHE A 556 -11.77 -23.91 24.02
C PHE A 556 -12.97 -23.41 24.84
N ARG A 557 -13.29 -22.12 24.75
CA ARG A 557 -14.46 -21.49 25.40
C ARG A 557 -15.64 -21.28 24.44
N GLY A 558 -15.51 -21.64 23.17
CA GLY A 558 -16.54 -21.45 22.15
C GLY A 558 -16.56 -20.07 21.50
N TYR A 559 -15.47 -19.31 21.57
CA TYR A 559 -15.33 -18.00 20.94
C TYR A 559 -14.47 -18.06 19.69
N ALA A 560 -14.84 -17.28 18.71
CA ALA A 560 -14.04 -17.04 17.51
C ALA A 560 -14.27 -15.61 17.00
N VAL A 561 -13.30 -15.09 16.25
CA VAL A 561 -13.41 -13.81 15.57
C VAL A 561 -13.51 -14.06 14.07
N VAL A 562 -14.53 -13.50 13.42
CA VAL A 562 -14.55 -13.33 11.96
C VAL A 562 -13.72 -12.10 11.67
N PRO A 563 -12.52 -12.26 11.08
CA PRO A 563 -11.53 -11.17 11.05
C PRO A 563 -11.84 -10.08 10.01
N ASN A 564 -12.83 -10.32 9.16
CA ASN A 564 -13.16 -9.45 8.05
C ASN A 564 -14.68 -9.41 7.86
N ALA A 565 -15.29 -8.26 8.11
CA ALA A 565 -16.72 -8.05 7.94
C ALA A 565 -16.98 -6.69 7.31
N SER A 566 -18.11 -6.56 6.61
CA SER A 566 -18.56 -5.25 6.12
C SER A 566 -19.33 -4.51 7.19
N PRO A 567 -19.18 -3.18 7.33
CA PRO A 567 -19.95 -2.37 8.27
C PRO A 567 -21.44 -2.29 7.94
#